data_4825bd5332edfad5bbeed66c8832a9fa
#
_entry.id   4825bd5332edfad5bbeed66c8832a9fa
#
_cell.length_a   1.000
_cell.length_b   1.000
_cell.length_c   1.000
_cell.angle_alpha   90.00
_cell.angle_beta   90.00
_cell.angle_gamma   90.00
#
_symmetry.space_group_name_H-M   'P 1'
#
loop_
_entity.id
_entity.type
_entity.pdbx_description
1 polymer ?
#
loop_
_entity_poly.entity_id
_entity_poly.type
_entity_poly.pdbx_seq_one_letter_code
_entity_poly.pdbx_strand_id
1 'polypeptide(L)'
;MNIYLTEMTNKLARIYYQNFEMDPMLFDDQSKFRPYKYSAQKCDETVDRHKRLGRIFLAIMLDEDPIGEIILKDIDHSNRSCTLSIHLQNDNVKNKGYGTQAEILAIQYAFKDLKLDTVYADAIHKNTRSQRVLSKAGFCETHRDHTFIYYRCDRSCWAAENEPGQV
;
A
#
# COMPACT_ATOMS: atom_id res chain seq x y z
N MET A 1 -11.97 -16.48 4.65
CA MET A 1 -11.31 -15.52 3.74
C MET A 1 -10.00 -15.10 4.37
N ASN A 2 -8.89 -15.38 3.69
CA ASN A 2 -7.55 -15.12 4.20
C ASN A 2 -6.89 -14.05 3.34
N ILE A 3 -6.47 -12.94 3.97
CA ILE A 3 -5.65 -11.89 3.34
C ILE A 3 -4.18 -12.21 3.59
N TYR A 4 -3.39 -12.23 2.53
CA TYR A 4 -1.93 -12.34 2.61
C TYR A 4 -1.25 -11.54 1.49
N LEU A 5 0.05 -11.30 1.64
CA LEU A 5 0.87 -10.61 0.65
C LEU A 5 1.79 -11.61 -0.05
N THR A 6 1.98 -11.43 -1.34
CA THR A 6 2.96 -12.18 -2.14
C THR A 6 3.60 -11.26 -3.17
N GLU A 7 4.73 -11.66 -3.75
CA GLU A 7 5.37 -10.88 -4.81
C GLU A 7 4.40 -10.70 -6.00
N MET A 8 4.31 -9.49 -6.51
CA MET A 8 3.52 -9.18 -7.69
C MET A 8 4.24 -9.71 -8.94
N THR A 9 3.78 -10.83 -9.46
CA THR A 9 4.27 -11.40 -10.72
C THR A 9 3.52 -10.80 -11.92
N ASN A 10 4.07 -10.94 -13.14
CA ASN A 10 3.39 -10.52 -14.35
C ASN A 10 2.00 -11.17 -14.49
N LYS A 11 1.86 -12.45 -14.10
CA LYS A 11 0.58 -13.16 -14.10
C LYS A 11 -0.43 -12.50 -13.15
N LEU A 12 -0.03 -12.25 -11.90
CA LEU A 12 -0.90 -11.63 -10.89
C LEU A 12 -1.25 -10.19 -11.28
N ALA A 13 -0.29 -9.42 -11.80
CA ALA A 13 -0.52 -8.06 -12.28
C ALA A 13 -1.56 -8.02 -13.40
N ARG A 14 -1.48 -8.93 -14.37
CA ARG A 14 -2.46 -9.00 -15.46
C ARG A 14 -3.87 -9.33 -14.94
N ILE A 15 -4.01 -10.26 -13.96
CA ILE A 15 -5.31 -10.59 -13.35
C ILE A 15 -5.84 -9.39 -12.55
N TYR A 16 -5.01 -8.78 -11.73
CA TYR A 16 -5.37 -7.63 -10.91
C TYR A 16 -5.82 -6.43 -11.76
N TYR A 17 -4.99 -6.02 -12.72
CA TYR A 17 -5.27 -4.84 -13.55
C TYR A 17 -6.41 -5.02 -14.55
N GLN A 18 -6.81 -6.27 -14.86
CA GLN A 18 -7.95 -6.55 -15.73
C GLN A 18 -9.28 -6.02 -15.17
N ASN A 19 -9.40 -6.02 -13.84
CA ASN A 19 -10.57 -5.53 -13.12
C ASN A 19 -10.28 -4.26 -12.28
N PHE A 20 -9.10 -3.65 -12.48
CA PHE A 20 -8.70 -2.46 -11.75
C PHE A 20 -9.47 -1.22 -12.24
N GLU A 21 -10.01 -0.49 -11.29
CA GLU A 21 -10.65 0.81 -11.52
C GLU A 21 -9.84 1.90 -10.82
N MET A 22 -9.44 2.92 -11.59
CA MET A 22 -8.76 4.09 -11.05
C MET A 22 -9.70 4.84 -10.11
N ASP A 23 -9.28 5.02 -8.88
CA ASP A 23 -10.07 5.74 -7.88
C ASP A 23 -9.95 7.26 -8.10
N PRO A 24 -11.06 7.96 -8.41
CA PRO A 24 -11.03 9.43 -8.55
C PRO A 24 -10.52 10.16 -7.30
N MET A 25 -10.66 9.54 -6.12
CA MET A 25 -10.19 10.11 -4.85
C MET A 25 -8.66 10.19 -4.73
N LEU A 26 -7.92 9.59 -5.67
CA LEU A 26 -6.46 9.73 -5.76
C LEU A 26 -6.02 11.05 -6.42
N PHE A 27 -6.95 11.82 -6.97
CA PHE A 27 -6.66 13.05 -7.69
C PHE A 27 -7.22 14.25 -6.93
N ASP A 28 -6.36 15.16 -6.52
CA ASP A 28 -6.80 16.44 -5.96
C ASP A 28 -7.49 17.28 -7.03
N ASP A 29 -6.90 17.35 -8.22
CA ASP A 29 -7.48 17.97 -9.42
C ASP A 29 -8.22 16.91 -10.27
N GLN A 30 -9.54 16.94 -10.21
CA GLN A 30 -10.41 15.99 -10.92
C GLN A 30 -10.29 16.08 -12.46
N SER A 31 -9.80 17.19 -13.01
CA SER A 31 -9.54 17.31 -14.44
C SER A 31 -8.44 16.39 -14.94
N LYS A 32 -7.57 15.94 -14.04
CA LYS A 32 -6.47 14.98 -14.29
C LYS A 32 -6.90 13.53 -14.23
N PHE A 33 -8.09 13.24 -13.72
CA PHE A 33 -8.61 11.88 -13.68
C PHE A 33 -8.71 11.29 -15.07
N ARG A 34 -8.22 10.05 -15.21
CA ARG A 34 -8.38 9.24 -16.41
C ARG A 34 -8.73 7.81 -16.00
N PRO A 35 -9.79 7.22 -16.56
CA PRO A 35 -10.10 5.81 -16.37
C PRO A 35 -8.92 4.93 -16.75
N TYR A 36 -8.67 3.89 -15.98
CA TYR A 36 -7.64 2.92 -16.31
C TYR A 36 -8.04 2.13 -17.58
N LYS A 37 -7.08 1.96 -18.49
CA LYS A 37 -7.26 1.13 -19.69
C LYS A 37 -6.30 -0.05 -19.59
N TYR A 38 -6.86 -1.24 -19.48
CA TYR A 38 -6.09 -2.48 -19.39
C TYR A 38 -5.22 -2.73 -20.62
N SER A 39 -4.01 -3.20 -20.37
CA SER A 39 -3.08 -3.71 -21.39
C SER A 39 -2.12 -4.68 -20.70
N ALA A 40 -2.05 -5.93 -21.20
CA ALA A 40 -1.12 -6.92 -20.65
C ALA A 40 0.33 -6.47 -20.72
N GLN A 41 0.74 -5.82 -21.82
CA GLN A 41 2.08 -5.26 -21.97
C GLN A 41 2.37 -4.20 -20.89
N LYS A 42 1.43 -3.28 -20.63
CA LYS A 42 1.61 -2.25 -19.57
C LYS A 42 1.68 -2.86 -18.17
N CYS A 43 0.99 -3.98 -17.92
CA CYS A 43 1.10 -4.70 -16.65
C CYS A 43 2.53 -5.22 -16.47
N ASP A 44 3.09 -5.87 -17.48
CA ASP A 44 4.48 -6.38 -17.44
C ASP A 44 5.49 -5.24 -17.29
N GLU A 45 5.34 -4.16 -18.06
CA GLU A 45 6.17 -2.96 -17.94
C GLU A 45 6.10 -2.32 -16.54
N THR A 46 4.94 -2.41 -15.88
CA THR A 46 4.76 -1.91 -14.51
C THR A 46 5.55 -2.76 -13.51
N VAL A 47 5.45 -4.09 -13.60
CA VAL A 47 6.23 -5.01 -12.75
C VAL A 47 7.73 -4.77 -12.94
N ASP A 48 8.19 -4.73 -14.20
CA ASP A 48 9.59 -4.49 -14.53
C ASP A 48 10.09 -3.12 -14.05
N ARG A 49 9.26 -2.08 -14.15
CA ARG A 49 9.59 -0.74 -13.66
C ARG A 49 9.80 -0.72 -12.15
N HIS A 50 8.91 -1.35 -11.37
CA HIS A 50 9.07 -1.40 -9.92
C HIS A 50 10.35 -2.14 -9.54
N LYS A 51 10.65 -3.26 -10.21
CA LYS A 51 11.90 -4.01 -10.01
C LYS A 51 13.15 -3.17 -10.33
N ARG A 52 13.17 -2.48 -11.47
CA ARG A 52 14.30 -1.60 -11.85
C ARG A 52 14.52 -0.44 -10.88
N LEU A 53 13.43 0.06 -10.25
CA LEU A 53 13.50 1.14 -9.27
C LEU A 53 13.83 0.64 -7.85
N GLY A 54 14.14 -0.66 -7.67
CA GLY A 54 14.44 -1.22 -6.36
C GLY A 54 13.26 -1.20 -5.39
N ARG A 55 12.02 -1.16 -5.90
CA ARG A 55 10.80 -1.17 -5.11
C ARG A 55 10.35 -2.58 -4.84
N ILE A 56 9.76 -2.81 -3.68
CA ILE A 56 9.07 -4.07 -3.38
C ILE A 56 7.62 -3.90 -3.82
N PHE A 57 7.20 -4.72 -4.76
CA PHE A 57 5.86 -4.68 -5.34
C PHE A 57 5.12 -5.97 -4.98
N LEU A 58 4.08 -5.84 -4.15
CA LEU A 58 3.34 -6.97 -3.58
C LEU A 58 1.88 -6.96 -4.06
N ALA A 59 1.37 -8.16 -4.33
CA ALA A 59 -0.07 -8.38 -4.51
C ALA A 59 -0.73 -8.61 -3.16
N ILE A 60 -1.88 -7.98 -2.95
CA ILE A 60 -2.80 -8.28 -1.85
C ILE A 60 -3.72 -9.39 -2.34
N MET A 61 -3.58 -10.56 -1.75
CA MET A 61 -4.37 -11.74 -2.11
C MET A 61 -5.55 -11.90 -1.15
N LEU A 62 -6.72 -12.18 -1.70
CA LEU A 62 -7.88 -12.68 -0.96
C LEU A 62 -8.14 -14.11 -1.46
N ASP A 63 -7.78 -15.08 -0.65
CA ASP A 63 -7.71 -16.47 -1.06
C ASP A 63 -6.81 -16.61 -2.32
N GLU A 64 -7.34 -16.90 -3.51
CA GLU A 64 -6.55 -17.04 -4.74
C GLU A 64 -6.60 -15.79 -5.64
N ASP A 65 -7.38 -14.78 -5.29
CA ASP A 65 -7.61 -13.61 -6.12
C ASP A 65 -6.75 -12.42 -5.71
N PRO A 66 -6.00 -11.78 -6.63
CA PRO A 66 -5.29 -10.54 -6.37
C PRO A 66 -6.30 -9.38 -6.36
N ILE A 67 -6.58 -8.85 -5.17
CA ILE A 67 -7.56 -7.77 -4.95
C ILE A 67 -6.94 -6.39 -4.76
N GLY A 68 -5.62 -6.30 -4.72
CA GLY A 68 -4.92 -5.05 -4.49
C GLY A 68 -3.42 -5.18 -4.69
N GLU A 69 -2.76 -4.05 -4.51
CA GLU A 69 -1.31 -3.92 -4.57
C GLU A 69 -0.76 -3.11 -3.42
N ILE A 70 0.44 -3.46 -2.96
CA ILE A 70 1.27 -2.66 -2.06
C ILE A 70 2.62 -2.43 -2.71
N ILE A 71 3.10 -1.21 -2.59
CA ILE A 71 4.43 -0.80 -3.05
C ILE A 71 5.19 -0.25 -1.85
N LEU A 72 6.34 -0.86 -1.53
CA LEU A 72 7.33 -0.25 -0.66
C LEU A 72 8.39 0.39 -1.53
N LYS A 73 8.50 1.70 -1.46
CA LYS A 73 9.40 2.55 -2.27
C LYS A 73 10.31 3.37 -1.36
N ASP A 74 11.31 4.01 -1.95
CA ASP A 74 12.26 4.87 -1.25
C ASP A 74 12.89 4.14 -0.05
N ILE A 75 13.25 2.86 -0.27
CA ILE A 75 13.83 2.01 0.76
C ILE A 75 15.24 2.50 1.06
N ASP A 76 15.43 3.00 2.26
CA ASP A 76 16.71 3.52 2.77
C ASP A 76 17.18 2.66 3.94
N HIS A 77 18.16 1.80 3.67
CA HIS A 77 18.73 0.93 4.70
C HIS A 77 19.61 1.69 5.69
N SER A 78 20.16 2.85 5.31
CA SER A 78 20.97 3.69 6.21
C SER A 78 20.10 4.37 7.26
N ASN A 79 18.96 4.94 6.85
CA ASN A 79 17.97 5.53 7.74
C ASN A 79 16.91 4.53 8.22
N ARG A 80 16.97 3.29 7.72
CA ARG A 80 16.06 2.19 8.07
C ARG A 80 14.60 2.57 7.88
N SER A 81 14.27 3.11 6.71
CA SER A 81 12.93 3.60 6.38
C SER A 81 12.48 3.23 4.99
N CYS A 82 11.18 3.29 4.75
CA CYS A 82 10.57 3.21 3.43
C CYS A 82 9.25 4.00 3.40
N THR A 83 8.70 4.15 2.19
CA THR A 83 7.36 4.71 1.98
C THR A 83 6.42 3.64 1.45
N LEU A 84 5.24 3.51 2.05
CA LEU A 84 4.19 2.56 1.68
C LEU A 84 3.13 3.26 0.83
N SER A 85 2.73 2.60 -0.26
CA SER A 85 1.53 2.95 -1.05
C SER A 85 0.67 1.72 -1.23
N ILE A 86 -0.65 1.91 -1.20
CA ILE A 86 -1.65 0.84 -1.37
C ILE A 86 -2.73 1.25 -2.36
N HIS A 87 -3.14 0.30 -3.21
CA HIS A 87 -4.35 0.42 -4.03
C HIS A 87 -5.15 -0.87 -3.96
N LEU A 88 -6.46 -0.75 -3.78
CA LEU A 88 -7.39 -1.85 -3.96
C LEU A 88 -8.02 -1.79 -5.36
N GLN A 89 -8.37 -2.97 -5.89
CA GLN A 89 -8.74 -3.18 -7.28
C GLN A 89 -9.93 -2.31 -7.74
N ASN A 90 -11.00 -2.30 -6.96
CA ASN A 90 -12.22 -1.56 -7.24
C ASN A 90 -13.10 -1.44 -5.99
N ASP A 91 -14.27 -0.84 -6.11
CA ASP A 91 -15.16 -0.60 -4.97
C ASP A 91 -15.77 -1.88 -4.37
N ASN A 92 -15.80 -2.99 -5.13
CA ASN A 92 -16.30 -4.26 -4.61
C ASN A 92 -15.44 -4.86 -3.49
N VAL A 93 -14.17 -4.49 -3.43
CA VAL A 93 -13.22 -4.96 -2.40
C VAL A 93 -12.88 -3.91 -1.35
N LYS A 94 -13.38 -2.67 -1.51
CA LYS A 94 -13.18 -1.59 -0.54
C LYS A 94 -14.18 -1.67 0.62
N ASN A 95 -13.88 -0.98 1.72
CA ASN A 95 -14.72 -0.87 2.94
C ASN A 95 -15.01 -2.22 3.65
N LYS A 96 -14.21 -3.25 3.40
CA LYS A 96 -14.33 -4.58 4.02
C LYS A 96 -13.19 -4.89 5.00
N GLY A 97 -12.34 -3.91 5.30
CA GLY A 97 -11.19 -4.07 6.20
C GLY A 97 -9.95 -4.64 5.52
N TYR A 98 -10.00 -5.06 4.26
CA TYR A 98 -8.88 -5.68 3.55
C TYR A 98 -7.67 -4.73 3.42
N GLY A 99 -7.90 -3.44 3.16
CA GLY A 99 -6.82 -2.45 3.09
C GLY A 99 -6.06 -2.34 4.42
N THR A 100 -6.78 -2.25 5.54
CA THR A 100 -6.17 -2.18 6.87
C THR A 100 -5.35 -3.44 7.18
N GLN A 101 -5.90 -4.63 6.89
CA GLN A 101 -5.17 -5.89 7.09
C GLN A 101 -3.90 -5.95 6.23
N ALA A 102 -4.00 -5.54 4.96
CA ALA A 102 -2.87 -5.52 4.05
C ALA A 102 -1.77 -4.53 4.48
N GLU A 103 -2.14 -3.34 4.96
CA GLU A 103 -1.16 -2.38 5.50
C GLU A 103 -0.46 -2.92 6.76
N ILE A 104 -1.19 -3.55 7.68
CA ILE A 104 -0.60 -4.19 8.87
C ILE A 104 0.40 -5.27 8.46
N LEU A 105 0.08 -6.12 7.49
CA LEU A 105 0.99 -7.15 6.97
C LEU A 105 2.25 -6.52 6.32
N ALA A 106 2.08 -5.43 5.57
CA ALA A 106 3.20 -4.74 4.95
C ALA A 106 4.11 -4.05 5.97
N ILE A 107 3.54 -3.47 7.04
CA ILE A 107 4.29 -2.91 8.16
C ILE A 107 5.09 -4.02 8.87
N GLN A 108 4.47 -5.16 9.15
CA GLN A 108 5.15 -6.32 9.72
C GLN A 108 6.32 -6.77 8.85
N TYR A 109 6.12 -6.88 7.55
CA TYR A 109 7.15 -7.23 6.60
C TYR A 109 8.30 -6.21 6.60
N ALA A 110 8.00 -4.92 6.57
CA ALA A 110 9.01 -3.85 6.65
C ALA A 110 9.84 -3.93 7.93
N PHE A 111 9.20 -4.16 9.08
CA PHE A 111 9.90 -4.21 10.38
C PHE A 111 10.62 -5.52 10.64
N LYS A 112 10.00 -6.68 10.31
CA LYS A 112 10.53 -7.99 10.66
C LYS A 112 11.50 -8.55 9.61
N ASP A 113 11.17 -8.41 8.33
CA ASP A 113 11.94 -9.00 7.22
C ASP A 113 12.98 -8.01 6.69
N LEU A 114 12.58 -6.77 6.41
CA LEU A 114 13.48 -5.74 5.89
C LEU A 114 14.30 -5.04 6.97
N LYS A 115 14.01 -5.28 8.26
CA LYS A 115 14.70 -4.70 9.42
C LYS A 115 14.67 -3.16 9.42
N LEU A 116 13.59 -2.57 8.90
CA LEU A 116 13.37 -1.14 8.93
C LEU A 116 12.81 -0.70 10.30
N ASP A 117 12.92 0.58 10.60
CA ASP A 117 12.43 1.17 11.87
C ASP A 117 11.25 2.12 11.66
N THR A 118 11.11 2.65 10.44
CA THR A 118 10.07 3.62 10.12
C THR A 118 9.45 3.35 8.75
N VAL A 119 8.13 3.38 8.69
CA VAL A 119 7.35 3.38 7.44
C VAL A 119 6.62 4.70 7.32
N TYR A 120 6.77 5.37 6.18
CA TYR A 120 6.04 6.58 5.82
C TYR A 120 4.89 6.27 4.87
N ALA A 121 3.87 7.10 4.90
CA ALA A 121 2.77 7.08 3.95
C ALA A 121 2.19 8.49 3.79
N ASP A 122 1.40 8.70 2.75
CA ASP A 122 0.67 9.94 2.53
C ASP A 122 -0.73 9.66 1.98
N ALA A 123 -1.63 10.62 2.18
CA ALA A 123 -2.97 10.61 1.59
C ALA A 123 -3.39 12.03 1.24
N ILE A 124 -4.07 12.22 0.11
CA ILE A 124 -4.64 13.54 -0.20
C ILE A 124 -5.80 13.86 0.74
N HIS A 125 -6.05 15.15 1.00
CA HIS A 125 -7.06 15.61 1.95
C HIS A 125 -8.46 15.05 1.67
N LYS A 126 -8.85 14.88 0.42
CA LYS A 126 -10.15 14.34 0.01
C LYS A 126 -10.29 12.84 0.23
N ASN A 127 -9.17 12.10 0.30
CA ASN A 127 -9.20 10.63 0.46
C ASN A 127 -9.32 10.23 1.94
N THR A 128 -10.47 10.52 2.53
CA THR A 128 -10.77 10.19 3.95
C THR A 128 -10.75 8.68 4.22
N ARG A 129 -10.97 7.86 3.18
CA ARG A 129 -10.89 6.40 3.27
C ARG A 129 -9.45 5.97 3.58
N SER A 130 -8.48 6.43 2.79
CA SER A 130 -7.06 6.14 3.02
C SER A 130 -6.59 6.63 4.38
N GLN A 131 -6.98 7.83 4.78
CA GLN A 131 -6.66 8.40 6.10
C GLN A 131 -7.13 7.48 7.25
N ARG A 132 -8.36 6.94 7.16
CA ARG A 132 -8.90 6.00 8.16
C ARG A 132 -8.16 4.67 8.17
N VAL A 133 -7.77 4.16 6.99
CA VAL A 133 -7.02 2.90 6.87
C VAL A 133 -5.64 3.06 7.49
N LEU A 134 -4.91 4.13 7.16
CA LEU A 134 -3.60 4.46 7.75
C LEU A 134 -3.67 4.57 9.29
N SER A 135 -4.63 5.33 9.81
CA SER A 135 -4.81 5.46 11.27
C SER A 135 -5.08 4.11 11.94
N LYS A 136 -5.92 3.26 11.34
CA LYS A 136 -6.24 1.92 11.89
C LYS A 136 -5.06 0.95 11.78
N ALA A 137 -4.16 1.13 10.82
CA ALA A 137 -2.96 0.31 10.67
C ALA A 137 -1.82 0.73 11.62
N GLY A 138 -1.98 1.83 12.36
CA GLY A 138 -1.00 2.29 13.35
C GLY A 138 -0.13 3.45 12.88
N PHE A 139 -0.49 4.11 11.78
CA PHE A 139 0.18 5.33 11.36
C PHE A 139 -0.33 6.56 12.14
N CYS A 140 0.60 7.44 12.51
CA CYS A 140 0.31 8.74 13.10
C CYS A 140 0.56 9.86 12.10
N GLU A 141 -0.33 10.84 12.04
CA GLU A 141 -0.12 12.05 11.25
C GLU A 141 1.08 12.83 11.79
N THR A 142 1.95 13.31 10.88
CA THR A 142 3.12 14.11 11.24
C THR A 142 2.94 15.59 10.86
N HIS A 143 2.49 15.83 9.65
CA HIS A 143 2.24 17.18 9.12
C HIS A 143 1.34 17.09 7.89
N ARG A 144 0.94 18.24 7.38
CA ARG A 144 0.17 18.36 6.14
C ARG A 144 0.60 19.58 5.36
N ASP A 145 0.46 19.51 4.05
CA ASP A 145 0.58 20.65 3.16
C ASP A 145 -0.79 20.96 2.52
N HIS A 146 -0.83 21.72 1.42
CA HIS A 146 -2.08 22.07 0.74
C HIS A 146 -2.74 20.89 0.00
N THR A 147 -2.01 19.80 -0.26
CA THR A 147 -2.49 18.64 -1.04
C THR A 147 -2.53 17.36 -0.20
N PHE A 148 -1.50 17.11 0.60
CA PHE A 148 -1.28 15.85 1.30
C PHE A 148 -1.30 15.98 2.82
N ILE A 149 -1.73 14.90 3.46
CA ILE A 149 -1.48 14.60 4.87
C ILE A 149 -0.43 13.52 4.92
N TYR A 150 0.63 13.74 5.69
CA TYR A 150 1.78 12.84 5.82
C TYR A 150 1.72 12.06 7.13
N TYR A 151 2.06 10.79 7.04
CA TYR A 151 1.96 9.82 8.12
C TYR A 151 3.28 9.10 8.35
N ARG A 152 3.46 8.66 9.58
CA ARG A 152 4.62 7.89 10.01
C ARG A 152 4.16 6.76 10.94
N CYS A 153 4.77 5.58 10.79
CA CYS A 153 4.63 4.45 11.68
C CYS A 153 6.04 4.03 12.14
N ASP A 154 6.31 4.11 13.42
CA ASP A 154 7.59 3.72 14.02
C ASP A 154 7.48 2.34 14.65
N ARG A 155 8.48 1.51 14.41
CA ARG A 155 8.56 0.13 14.91
C ARG A 155 8.35 0.04 16.42
N SER A 156 8.95 0.92 17.20
CA SER A 156 8.85 0.92 18.68
C SER A 156 7.42 1.17 19.16
N CYS A 157 6.70 2.10 18.55
CA CYS A 157 5.31 2.40 18.91
C CYS A 157 4.37 1.30 18.41
N TRP A 158 4.57 0.84 17.19
CA TRP A 158 3.73 -0.17 16.57
C TRP A 158 3.83 -1.53 17.28
N ALA A 159 5.02 -1.97 17.68
CA ALA A 159 5.24 -3.20 18.42
C ALA A 159 4.54 -3.19 19.78
N ALA A 160 4.55 -2.06 20.50
CA ALA A 160 3.88 -1.92 21.79
C ALA A 160 2.35 -2.12 21.70
N GLU A 161 1.75 -1.78 20.57
CA GLU A 161 0.30 -1.88 20.36
C GLU A 161 -0.13 -3.22 19.73
N ASN A 162 0.74 -3.87 18.94
CA ASN A 162 0.36 -4.99 18.08
C ASN A 162 1.08 -6.31 18.39
N GLU A 163 2.15 -6.30 19.19
CA GLU A 163 2.80 -7.53 19.65
C GLU A 163 2.32 -7.84 21.08
N PRO A 164 1.68 -9.01 21.32
CA PRO A 164 1.39 -9.44 22.68
C PRO A 164 2.71 -9.52 23.45
N GLY A 165 2.79 -8.81 24.56
CA GLY A 165 3.99 -8.72 25.38
C GLY A 165 4.61 -10.09 25.58
N GLN A 166 5.88 -10.24 25.27
CA GLN A 166 6.70 -11.30 25.79
C GLN A 166 6.81 -11.05 27.31
N VAL A 167 5.98 -11.76 28.07
CA VAL A 167 6.13 -11.92 29.51
C VAL A 167 7.05 -13.10 29.75
#